data_c038b9d8fd3b472d6e27dc1951356b2c
#
_entry.id   c038b9d8fd3b472d6e27dc1951356b2c
#
_cell.length_a   1.000
_cell.length_b   1.000
_cell.length_c   1.000
_cell.angle_alpha   90.00
_cell.angle_beta   90.00
_cell.angle_gamma   90.00
#
_symmetry.space_group_name_H-M   'P 1'
#
loop_
_entity.id
_entity.type
_entity.pdbx_description
1 polymer ?
#
loop_
_entity_poly.entity_id
_entity_poly.type
_entity_poly.pdbx_seq_one_letter_code
_entity_poly.pdbx_strand_id
1 'polypeptide(L)'
;FLKTLDRMNDLVPGVRIEGEVKYNGQDIFAPSVDVNELRREIGMVFQKPNPFPMSIYDNIAYGPRTHGVRKKDELDEIVEQSLRGAAIWDEVKDRLKKSALGLSGGQQQRLCIARALAVQPQVLLMDEPTSALDPISTSKIEELATNLKEQYTIIIVTHNMLSLIHI
;
A
#
# COMPACT_ATOMS: atom_id res chain seq x y z
N PHE A 1 -4.89 10.43 -12.06
CA PHE A 1 -5.46 9.17 -12.56
C PHE A 1 -5.52 8.11 -11.46
N LEU A 2 -4.40 7.67 -10.82
CA LEU A 2 -4.42 6.62 -9.79
C LEU A 2 -5.45 6.88 -8.68
N LYS A 3 -5.47 8.10 -8.13
CA LYS A 3 -6.42 8.51 -7.08
C LYS A 3 -7.89 8.47 -7.49
N THR A 4 -8.18 8.31 -8.78
CA THR A 4 -9.53 8.09 -9.28
C THR A 4 -9.94 6.63 -9.10
N LEU A 5 -9.00 5.68 -9.26
CA LEU A 5 -9.27 4.24 -9.20
C LEU A 5 -9.65 3.77 -7.79
N ASP A 6 -9.13 4.42 -6.74
CA ASP A 6 -9.45 4.15 -5.32
C ASP A 6 -10.42 5.17 -4.71
N ARG A 7 -10.97 6.06 -5.56
CA ARG A 7 -11.89 7.14 -5.17
C ARG A 7 -11.32 8.13 -4.14
N MET A 8 -10.00 8.27 -4.05
CA MET A 8 -9.37 9.29 -3.18
C MET A 8 -9.67 10.72 -3.66
N ASN A 9 -10.00 10.91 -4.94
CA ASN A 9 -10.40 12.21 -5.46
C ASN A 9 -11.75 12.71 -4.91
N ASP A 10 -12.58 11.83 -4.36
CA ASP A 10 -13.83 12.20 -3.67
C ASP A 10 -13.56 13.09 -2.44
N LEU A 11 -12.33 13.02 -1.88
CA LEU A 11 -11.92 13.80 -0.72
C LEU A 11 -11.39 15.20 -1.10
N VAL A 12 -11.29 15.51 -2.41
CA VAL A 12 -10.77 16.79 -2.89
C VAL A 12 -11.91 17.69 -3.36
N PRO A 13 -12.17 18.81 -2.68
CA PRO A 13 -13.24 19.73 -3.08
C PRO A 13 -13.07 20.24 -4.51
N GLY A 14 -14.16 20.28 -5.28
CA GLY A 14 -14.19 20.84 -6.63
C GLY A 14 -13.67 19.93 -7.74
N VAL A 15 -13.23 18.71 -7.43
CA VAL A 15 -12.88 17.73 -8.46
C VAL A 15 -14.15 17.22 -9.14
N ARG A 16 -14.15 17.26 -10.48
CA ARG A 16 -15.19 16.65 -11.31
C ARG A 16 -14.58 15.49 -12.08
N ILE A 17 -15.22 14.34 -12.01
CA ILE A 17 -14.83 13.13 -12.75
C ILE A 17 -15.94 12.85 -13.77
N GLU A 18 -15.55 12.69 -15.03
CA GLU A 18 -16.44 12.31 -16.11
C GLU A 18 -15.93 11.04 -16.78
N GLY A 19 -16.84 10.17 -17.17
CA GLY A 19 -16.54 8.88 -17.76
C GLY A 19 -16.97 7.73 -16.88
N GLU A 20 -16.61 6.53 -17.29
CA GLU A 20 -16.95 5.28 -16.60
C GLU A 20 -15.66 4.55 -16.19
N VAL A 21 -15.59 4.10 -14.95
CA VAL A 21 -14.50 3.25 -14.44
C VAL A 21 -15.12 2.01 -13.84
N LYS A 22 -14.83 0.85 -14.43
CA LYS A 22 -15.34 -0.44 -13.95
C LYS A 22 -14.27 -1.24 -13.24
N TYR A 23 -14.66 -1.79 -12.09
CA TYR A 23 -13.91 -2.80 -11.35
C TYR A 23 -14.80 -4.03 -11.19
N ASN A 24 -14.34 -5.20 -11.63
CA ASN A 24 -15.12 -6.44 -11.66
C ASN A 24 -16.51 -6.27 -12.33
N GLY A 25 -16.58 -5.45 -13.41
CA GLY A 25 -17.81 -5.22 -14.17
C GLY A 25 -18.76 -4.18 -13.55
N GLN A 26 -18.50 -3.69 -12.35
CA GLN A 26 -19.30 -2.66 -11.66
C GLN A 26 -18.63 -1.30 -11.77
N ASP A 27 -19.41 -0.25 -12.11
CA ASP A 27 -18.92 1.12 -12.06
C ASP A 27 -18.61 1.51 -10.61
N ILE A 28 -17.35 1.90 -10.36
CA ILE A 28 -16.87 2.25 -9.01
C ILE A 28 -17.54 3.51 -8.45
N PHE A 29 -18.20 4.32 -9.29
CA PHE A 29 -18.94 5.52 -8.89
C PHE A 29 -20.46 5.26 -8.70
N ALA A 30 -20.93 4.05 -8.91
CA ALA A 30 -22.32 3.71 -8.68
C ALA A 30 -22.70 3.95 -7.19
N PRO A 31 -23.92 4.48 -6.90
CA PRO A 31 -24.36 4.73 -5.52
C PRO A 31 -24.39 3.49 -4.61
N SER A 32 -24.44 2.30 -5.20
CA SER A 32 -24.43 1.03 -4.48
C SER A 32 -23.04 0.56 -4.05
N VAL A 33 -21.95 1.22 -4.46
CA VAL A 33 -20.57 0.82 -4.12
C VAL A 33 -20.22 1.29 -2.74
N ASP A 34 -19.85 0.35 -1.86
CA ASP A 34 -19.21 0.67 -0.59
C ASP A 34 -17.74 1.07 -0.86
N VAL A 35 -17.44 2.34 -0.61
CA VAL A 35 -16.10 2.91 -0.85
C VAL A 35 -15.05 2.31 0.08
N ASN A 36 -15.43 1.87 1.28
CA ASN A 36 -14.48 1.26 2.21
C ASN A 36 -14.07 -0.14 1.73
N GLU A 37 -15.03 -0.93 1.23
CA GLU A 37 -14.73 -2.22 0.60
C GLU A 37 -13.94 -2.04 -0.69
N LEU A 38 -14.27 -1.07 -1.52
CA LEU A 38 -13.46 -0.75 -2.72
C LEU A 38 -12.00 -0.46 -2.36
N ARG A 39 -11.77 0.38 -1.32
CA ARG A 39 -10.41 0.73 -0.85
C ARG A 39 -9.69 -0.41 -0.12
N ARG A 40 -10.41 -1.41 0.34
CA ARG A 40 -9.84 -2.65 0.83
C ARG A 40 -9.29 -3.48 -0.32
N GLU A 41 -10.05 -3.59 -1.42
CA GLU A 41 -9.65 -4.37 -2.58
C GLU A 41 -8.61 -3.66 -3.46
N ILE A 42 -8.62 -2.31 -3.46
CA ILE A 42 -7.70 -1.46 -4.23
C ILE A 42 -6.85 -0.66 -3.25
N GLY A 43 -5.68 -1.21 -2.90
CA GLY A 43 -4.72 -0.54 -2.01
C GLY A 43 -3.93 0.55 -2.74
N MET A 44 -3.52 1.59 -1.99
CA MET A 44 -2.73 2.72 -2.53
C MET A 44 -1.45 2.95 -1.73
N VAL A 45 -0.34 3.06 -2.45
CA VAL A 45 0.97 3.48 -1.93
C VAL A 45 1.32 4.83 -2.55
N PHE A 46 1.55 5.83 -1.69
CA PHE A 46 1.81 7.20 -2.10
C PHE A 46 3.29 7.45 -2.39
N GLN A 47 3.55 8.49 -3.17
CA GLN A 47 4.88 8.97 -3.54
C GLN A 47 5.75 9.26 -2.30
N LYS A 48 5.19 9.95 -1.30
CA LYS A 48 5.87 10.19 -0.02
C LYS A 48 5.43 9.14 0.99
N PRO A 49 6.37 8.48 1.68
CA PRO A 49 6.02 7.61 2.80
C PRO A 49 5.13 8.32 3.80
N ASN A 50 4.06 7.68 4.21
CA ASN A 50 3.09 8.25 5.14
C ASN A 50 2.72 7.27 6.27
N PRO A 51 3.71 6.76 7.02
CA PRO A 51 3.39 5.92 8.16
C PRO A 51 2.57 6.70 9.19
N PHE A 52 1.64 6.01 9.84
CA PHE A 52 0.90 6.62 10.95
C PHE A 52 1.85 6.87 12.14
N PRO A 53 1.60 7.90 12.98
CA PRO A 53 2.39 8.18 14.18
C PRO A 53 2.15 7.17 15.30
N MET A 54 2.33 5.89 14.98
CA MET A 54 2.14 4.72 15.84
C MET A 54 3.35 3.79 15.73
N SER A 55 3.28 2.65 16.44
CA SER A 55 4.30 1.61 16.32
C SER A 55 4.32 0.99 14.92
N ILE A 56 5.42 0.31 14.59
CA ILE A 56 5.54 -0.48 13.35
C ILE A 56 4.42 -1.52 13.29
N TYR A 57 4.21 -2.24 14.39
CA TYR A 57 3.14 -3.23 14.54
C TYR A 57 1.76 -2.62 14.28
N ASP A 58 1.43 -1.51 14.94
CA ASP A 58 0.09 -0.92 14.85
C ASP A 58 -0.18 -0.32 13.47
N ASN A 59 0.85 0.13 12.73
CA ASN A 59 0.70 0.54 11.33
C ASN A 59 0.15 -0.60 10.47
N ILE A 60 0.64 -1.82 10.66
CA ILE A 60 0.20 -2.99 9.88
C ILE A 60 -1.14 -3.51 10.40
N ALA A 61 -1.28 -3.63 11.71
CA ALA A 61 -2.48 -4.16 12.34
C ALA A 61 -3.71 -3.24 12.22
N TYR A 62 -3.53 -1.98 11.82
CA TYR A 62 -4.61 -0.99 11.74
C TYR A 62 -5.72 -1.42 10.79
N GLY A 63 -5.38 -1.75 9.54
CA GLY A 63 -6.33 -2.20 8.53
C GLY A 63 -7.10 -3.46 8.96
N PRO A 64 -6.42 -4.57 9.28
CA PRO A 64 -7.06 -5.79 9.78
C PRO A 64 -8.00 -5.56 10.96
N ARG A 65 -7.59 -4.76 11.94
CA ARG A 65 -8.46 -4.40 13.08
C ARG A 65 -9.72 -3.64 12.66
N THR A 66 -9.60 -2.73 11.72
CA THR A 66 -10.73 -1.97 11.17
C THR A 66 -11.72 -2.89 10.46
N HIS A 67 -11.21 -3.94 9.82
CA HIS A 67 -12.00 -4.98 9.15
C HIS A 67 -12.39 -6.16 10.07
N GLY A 68 -12.29 -5.98 11.39
CA GLY A 68 -12.90 -6.89 12.35
C GLY A 68 -11.98 -7.99 12.91
N VAL A 69 -10.70 -8.07 12.52
CA VAL A 69 -9.75 -9.01 13.12
C VAL A 69 -9.45 -8.59 14.55
N ARG A 70 -9.78 -9.46 15.54
CA ARG A 70 -9.66 -9.16 16.98
C ARG A 70 -8.66 -10.07 17.69
N LYS A 71 -8.44 -11.28 17.17
CA LYS A 71 -7.54 -12.24 17.78
C LYS A 71 -6.09 -11.81 17.63
N LYS A 72 -5.38 -11.83 18.75
CA LYS A 72 -3.98 -11.38 18.79
C LYS A 72 -3.09 -12.24 17.90
N ASP A 73 -3.24 -13.56 17.98
CA ASP A 73 -2.39 -14.49 17.21
C ASP A 73 -2.60 -14.32 15.70
N GLU A 74 -3.82 -14.08 15.24
CA GLU A 74 -4.14 -13.78 13.85
C GLU A 74 -3.54 -12.45 13.41
N LEU A 75 -3.58 -11.42 14.27
CA LEU A 75 -2.92 -10.13 13.98
C LEU A 75 -1.40 -10.27 13.94
N ASP A 76 -0.80 -11.06 14.83
CA ASP A 76 0.64 -11.30 14.86
C ASP A 76 1.10 -11.98 13.56
N GLU A 77 0.32 -12.96 13.06
CA GLU A 77 0.58 -13.65 11.80
C GLU A 77 0.45 -12.69 10.60
N ILE A 78 -0.63 -11.91 10.52
CA ILE A 78 -0.82 -10.92 9.46
C ILE A 78 0.33 -9.90 9.45
N VAL A 79 0.73 -9.40 10.61
CA VAL A 79 1.84 -8.44 10.74
C VAL A 79 3.14 -9.04 10.23
N GLU A 80 3.48 -10.25 10.65
CA GLU A 80 4.70 -10.91 10.17
C GLU A 80 4.67 -11.15 8.66
N GLN A 81 3.59 -11.74 8.15
CA GLN A 81 3.43 -12.03 6.71
C GLN A 81 3.51 -10.77 5.87
N SER A 82 2.85 -9.69 6.28
CA SER A 82 2.87 -8.41 5.55
C SER A 82 4.25 -7.77 5.54
N LEU A 83 4.97 -7.81 6.66
CA LEU A 83 6.33 -7.28 6.75
C LEU A 83 7.34 -8.13 5.95
N ARG A 84 7.14 -9.45 5.89
CA ARG A 84 7.91 -10.35 5.02
C ARG A 84 7.60 -10.09 3.56
N GLY A 85 6.32 -9.99 3.20
CA GLY A 85 5.86 -9.66 1.85
C GLY A 85 6.40 -8.32 1.33
N ALA A 86 6.66 -7.36 2.23
CA ALA A 86 7.29 -6.08 1.90
C ALA A 86 8.82 -6.06 2.08
N ALA A 87 9.46 -7.22 2.25
CA ALA A 87 10.91 -7.39 2.40
C ALA A 87 11.54 -6.48 3.48
N ILE A 88 10.86 -6.29 4.62
CA ILE A 88 11.34 -5.44 5.73
C ILE A 88 11.40 -6.18 7.08
N TRP A 89 10.85 -7.38 7.19
CA TRP A 89 10.73 -8.12 8.44
C TRP A 89 12.05 -8.19 9.23
N ASP A 90 13.13 -8.64 8.60
CA ASP A 90 14.41 -8.83 9.28
C ASP A 90 15.05 -7.54 9.79
N GLU A 91 14.67 -6.40 9.21
CA GLU A 91 15.13 -5.08 9.65
C GLU A 91 14.35 -4.55 10.86
N VAL A 92 13.12 -5.05 11.12
CA VAL A 92 12.21 -4.45 12.11
C VAL A 92 11.66 -5.42 13.17
N LYS A 93 11.82 -6.73 13.02
CA LYS A 93 11.24 -7.76 13.91
C LYS A 93 11.53 -7.56 15.39
N ASP A 94 12.72 -7.06 15.76
CA ASP A 94 13.12 -6.82 17.13
C ASP A 94 12.66 -5.47 17.70
N ARG A 95 11.98 -4.65 16.88
CA ARG A 95 11.53 -3.31 17.25
C ARG A 95 10.10 -2.96 16.83
N LEU A 96 9.22 -3.97 16.67
CA LEU A 96 7.85 -3.80 16.23
C LEU A 96 7.04 -2.81 17.06
N LYS A 97 7.36 -2.67 18.34
CA LYS A 97 6.70 -1.72 19.27
C LYS A 97 7.27 -0.30 19.22
N LYS A 98 8.35 -0.08 18.45
CA LYS A 98 8.93 1.27 18.29
C LYS A 98 8.14 2.07 17.26
N SER A 99 8.25 3.41 17.35
CA SER A 99 7.60 4.34 16.43
C SER A 99 8.05 4.09 14.98
N ALA A 100 7.09 4.02 14.07
CA ALA A 100 7.35 3.91 12.63
C ALA A 100 8.05 5.16 12.07
N LEU A 101 7.88 6.33 12.69
CA LEU A 101 8.51 7.58 12.25
C LEU A 101 10.03 7.58 12.42
N GLY A 102 10.59 6.68 13.24
CA GLY A 102 12.04 6.51 13.41
C GLY A 102 12.71 5.63 12.34
N LEU A 103 11.97 5.13 11.36
CA LEU A 103 12.50 4.36 10.23
C LEU A 103 13.13 5.28 9.18
N SER A 104 14.08 4.77 8.38
CA SER A 104 14.58 5.47 7.19
C SER A 104 13.50 5.63 6.12
N GLY A 105 13.66 6.55 5.17
CA GLY A 105 12.69 6.78 4.11
C GLY A 105 12.32 5.51 3.34
N GLY A 106 13.30 4.71 2.93
CA GLY A 106 13.07 3.44 2.24
C GLY A 106 12.39 2.38 3.13
N GLN A 107 12.70 2.37 4.43
CA GLN A 107 12.00 1.51 5.39
C GLN A 107 10.55 1.95 5.60
N GLN A 108 10.30 3.27 5.70
CA GLN A 108 8.95 3.80 5.81
C GLN A 108 8.12 3.47 4.56
N GLN A 109 8.70 3.56 3.38
CA GLN A 109 8.00 3.23 2.13
C GLN A 109 7.62 1.74 2.09
N ARG A 110 8.56 0.83 2.42
CA ARG A 110 8.25 -0.59 2.51
C ARG A 110 7.25 -0.91 3.63
N LEU A 111 7.26 -0.17 4.72
CA LEU A 111 6.23 -0.28 5.75
C LEU A 111 4.84 0.13 5.22
N CYS A 112 4.76 1.20 4.41
CA CYS A 112 3.50 1.61 3.78
C CYS A 112 3.00 0.56 2.78
N ILE A 113 3.90 -0.11 2.05
CA ILE A 113 3.55 -1.26 1.21
C ILE A 113 3.03 -2.42 2.09
N ALA A 114 3.75 -2.80 3.16
CA ALA A 114 3.31 -3.84 4.08
C ALA A 114 1.91 -3.54 4.67
N ARG A 115 1.64 -2.28 5.01
CA ARG A 115 0.33 -1.84 5.51
C ARG A 115 -0.77 -2.04 4.46
N ALA A 116 -0.49 -1.77 3.19
CA ALA A 116 -1.43 -2.02 2.11
C ALA A 116 -1.67 -3.52 1.90
N LEU A 117 -0.63 -4.35 1.99
CA LEU A 117 -0.73 -5.81 1.85
C LEU A 117 -1.51 -6.47 2.99
N ALA A 118 -1.52 -5.88 4.19
CA ALA A 118 -2.14 -6.46 5.39
C ALA A 118 -3.66 -6.68 5.28
N VAL A 119 -4.32 -5.98 4.36
CA VAL A 119 -5.75 -6.17 4.06
C VAL A 119 -6.00 -7.07 2.86
N GLN A 120 -4.93 -7.65 2.29
CA GLN A 120 -4.96 -8.57 1.14
C GLN A 120 -5.71 -7.99 -0.07
N PRO A 121 -5.25 -6.85 -0.62
CA PRO A 121 -5.92 -6.21 -1.75
C PRO A 121 -5.80 -7.09 -3.01
N GLN A 122 -6.68 -6.90 -3.99
CA GLN A 122 -6.54 -7.50 -5.32
C GLN A 122 -5.69 -6.64 -6.25
N VAL A 123 -5.75 -5.33 -6.05
CA VAL A 123 -5.00 -4.34 -6.85
C VAL A 123 -4.17 -3.48 -5.92
N LEU A 124 -2.91 -3.25 -6.28
CA LEU A 124 -2.01 -2.35 -5.57
C LEU A 124 -1.60 -1.21 -6.50
N LEU A 125 -2.06 0.00 -6.18
CA LEU A 125 -1.69 1.23 -6.87
C LEU A 125 -0.44 1.82 -6.24
N MET A 126 0.54 2.20 -7.05
CA MET A 126 1.78 2.82 -6.60
C MET A 126 2.03 4.12 -7.35
N ASP A 127 2.00 5.24 -6.64
CA ASP A 127 2.23 6.58 -7.18
C ASP A 127 3.68 6.98 -6.94
N GLU A 128 4.53 6.85 -7.95
CA GLU A 128 5.96 7.17 -7.89
C GLU A 128 6.69 6.63 -6.63
N PRO A 129 6.60 5.34 -6.31
CA PRO A 129 6.98 4.80 -4.99
C PRO A 129 8.48 4.94 -4.67
N THR A 130 9.32 5.30 -5.65
CA THR A 130 10.79 5.39 -5.52
C THR A 130 11.33 6.81 -5.66
N SER A 131 10.50 7.81 -6.01
CA SER A 131 10.96 9.15 -6.41
C SER A 131 11.72 9.94 -5.34
N ALA A 132 11.49 9.64 -4.06
CA ALA A 132 12.12 10.33 -2.93
C ALA A 132 13.16 9.45 -2.20
N LEU A 133 13.62 8.37 -2.83
CA LEU A 133 14.49 7.39 -2.20
C LEU A 133 15.91 7.40 -2.79
N ASP A 134 16.86 6.94 -1.98
CA ASP A 134 18.22 6.66 -2.44
C ASP A 134 18.26 5.45 -3.39
N PRO A 135 19.33 5.28 -4.19
CA PRO A 135 19.40 4.21 -5.20
C PRO A 135 19.25 2.79 -4.63
N ILE A 136 19.77 2.53 -3.42
CA ILE A 136 19.69 1.21 -2.78
C ILE A 136 18.24 0.92 -2.38
N SER A 137 17.57 1.89 -1.79
CA SER A 137 16.15 1.79 -1.42
C SER A 137 15.26 1.66 -2.65
N THR A 138 15.57 2.37 -3.73
CA THR A 138 14.89 2.26 -5.02
C THR A 138 14.96 0.84 -5.57
N SER A 139 16.15 0.26 -5.68
CA SER A 139 16.35 -1.11 -6.16
C SER A 139 15.56 -2.14 -5.34
N LYS A 140 15.51 -1.98 -4.01
CA LYS A 140 14.70 -2.86 -3.13
C LYS A 140 13.20 -2.76 -3.41
N ILE A 141 12.68 -1.57 -3.73
CA ILE A 141 11.25 -1.38 -4.06
C ILE A 141 10.94 -1.96 -5.44
N GLU A 142 11.83 -1.83 -6.41
CA GLU A 142 11.67 -2.40 -7.75
C GLU A 142 11.66 -3.94 -7.72
N GLU A 143 12.61 -4.54 -7.00
CA GLU A 143 12.64 -5.98 -6.76
C GLU A 143 11.37 -6.45 -6.04
N LEU A 144 10.93 -5.72 -5.02
CA LEU A 144 9.70 -6.00 -4.30
C LEU A 144 8.49 -5.96 -5.22
N ALA A 145 8.34 -4.94 -6.07
CA ALA A 145 7.24 -4.84 -7.03
C ALA A 145 7.25 -6.02 -8.03
N THR A 146 8.45 -6.43 -8.47
CA THR A 146 8.62 -7.61 -9.35
C THR A 146 8.13 -8.90 -8.70
N ASN A 147 8.38 -9.08 -7.40
CA ASN A 147 7.93 -10.27 -6.68
C ASN A 147 6.41 -10.23 -6.40
N LEU A 148 5.89 -9.05 -6.08
CA LEU A 148 4.47 -8.87 -5.76
C LEU A 148 3.55 -9.06 -6.99
N LYS A 149 4.02 -8.80 -8.21
CA LYS A 149 3.18 -8.96 -9.44
C LYS A 149 2.72 -10.40 -9.69
N GLU A 150 3.34 -11.39 -9.04
CA GLU A 150 2.90 -12.78 -9.13
C GLU A 150 1.62 -13.04 -8.33
N GLN A 151 1.31 -12.19 -7.35
CA GLN A 151 0.17 -12.38 -6.44
C GLN A 151 -0.87 -11.26 -6.55
N TYR A 152 -0.47 -10.07 -7.01
CA TYR A 152 -1.31 -8.86 -7.04
C TYR A 152 -1.32 -8.24 -8.42
N THR A 153 -2.43 -7.63 -8.80
CA THR A 153 -2.45 -6.70 -9.93
C THR A 153 -1.81 -5.38 -9.50
N ILE A 154 -0.66 -5.02 -10.10
CA ILE A 154 0.06 -3.81 -9.73
C ILE A 154 -0.08 -2.76 -10.84
N ILE A 155 -0.45 -1.54 -10.46
CA ILE A 155 -0.49 -0.38 -11.35
C ILE A 155 0.48 0.66 -10.79
N ILE A 156 1.56 0.92 -11.50
CA ILE A 156 2.60 1.89 -11.10
C ILE A 156 2.58 3.09 -12.03
N VAL A 157 2.59 4.29 -11.46
CA VAL A 157 2.97 5.51 -12.15
C VAL A 157 4.39 5.86 -11.75
N THR A 158 5.28 6.03 -12.71
CA THR A 158 6.67 6.42 -12.48
C THR A 158 7.16 7.28 -13.63
N HIS A 159 8.04 8.23 -13.32
CA HIS A 159 8.81 8.98 -14.29
C HIS A 159 10.23 8.41 -14.49
N ASN A 160 10.62 7.40 -13.71
CA ASN A 160 11.90 6.73 -13.85
C ASN A 160 11.80 5.62 -14.91
N MET A 161 12.32 5.91 -16.10
CA MET A 161 12.29 4.96 -17.24
C MET A 161 13.04 3.65 -16.96
N LEU A 162 14.05 3.66 -16.08
CA LEU A 162 14.81 2.45 -15.73
C LEU A 162 13.97 1.49 -14.90
N SER A 163 13.07 1.99 -14.06
CA SER A 163 12.13 1.17 -13.28
C SER A 163 11.17 0.36 -14.16
N LEU A 164 10.79 0.90 -15.35
CA LEU A 164 9.88 0.24 -16.29
C LEU A 164 10.51 -0.94 -17.04
N ILE A 165 11.84 -1.02 -17.10
CA ILE A 165 12.56 -2.08 -17.82
C ILE A 165 12.71 -3.33 -16.94
N HIS A 166 12.63 -3.17 -15.63
CA HIS A 166 12.87 -4.23 -14.63
C HIS A 166 11.59 -4.80 -13.99
N ILE A 167 10.43 -4.18 -14.22
CA ILE A 167 9.12 -4.63 -13.74
C ILE A 167 8.29 -5.22 -14.88
#